data_4c9d6a68c74d56998f2084a7b188ba10
#
_entry.id   4c9d6a68c74d56998f2084a7b188ba10
#
_cell.length_a   1.000
_cell.length_b   1.000
_cell.length_c   1.000
_cell.angle_alpha   90.00
_cell.angle_beta   90.00
_cell.angle_gamma   90.00
#
_symmetry.space_group_name_H-M   'P 1'
#
loop_
_entity.id
_entity.type
_entity.pdbx_description
1 polymer ?
#
loop_
_entity_poly.entity_id
_entity_poly.type
_entity_poly.pdbx_seq_one_letter_code
_entity_poly.pdbx_strand_id
1 'polypeptide(L)'
;MTGDFDLVYTTLGVLCWLPDIDLWACVVARLLRPGGRLVLRDDHPVFMAVGDDTSQGLSLHEPYFQQEEPMTWEKEDSYVEAPEGAAPITHTRSHQWNHAVGEILTALLGAGLVLEEVSEARVSAWYRWPDLMEPREGGYRFTDPAMRDMLPLQLVVVARRPGGSRP
;
A
#
# COMPACT_ATOMS: atom_id res chain seq x y z
N MET A 1 -22.72 7.18 -6.59
CA MET A 1 -22.74 7.30 -5.13
C MET A 1 -22.11 8.62 -4.76
N THR A 2 -22.81 9.48 -4.06
CA THR A 2 -22.34 10.75 -3.52
C THR A 2 -22.04 10.56 -2.04
N GLY A 3 -20.98 11.20 -1.55
CA GLY A 3 -20.34 10.95 -0.28
C GLY A 3 -21.19 11.08 0.96
N ASP A 4 -21.49 9.94 1.54
CA ASP A 4 -22.23 9.81 2.78
C ASP A 4 -21.46 8.96 3.83
N PHE A 5 -20.20 8.61 3.54
CA PHE A 5 -19.42 7.78 4.44
C PHE A 5 -18.61 8.60 5.46
N ASP A 6 -18.70 8.20 6.71
CA ASP A 6 -17.86 8.75 7.79
C ASP A 6 -16.39 8.36 7.63
N LEU A 7 -16.15 7.15 7.11
CA LEU A 7 -14.86 6.54 6.98
C LEU A 7 -14.74 5.82 5.63
N VAL A 8 -13.65 6.08 4.94
CA VAL A 8 -13.11 5.23 3.87
C VAL A 8 -11.84 4.59 4.41
N TYR A 9 -11.76 3.28 4.30
CA TYR A 9 -10.58 2.53 4.71
C TYR A 9 -9.96 1.85 3.51
N THR A 10 -8.73 2.22 3.16
CA THR A 10 -7.91 1.54 2.17
C THR A 10 -6.87 0.72 2.91
N THR A 11 -6.93 -0.59 2.76
CA THR A 11 -6.11 -1.53 3.50
C THR A 11 -4.95 -2.09 2.65
N LEU A 12 -4.21 -2.99 3.23
CA LEU A 12 -2.93 -3.52 2.74
C LEU A 12 -3.02 -4.12 1.32
N GLY A 13 -2.03 -3.78 0.50
CA GLY A 13 -1.87 -4.30 -0.84
C GLY A 13 -2.90 -3.81 -1.85
N VAL A 14 -3.46 -2.62 -1.65
CA VAL A 14 -4.48 -2.06 -2.56
C VAL A 14 -3.89 -1.12 -3.60
N LEU A 15 -3.01 -0.19 -3.18
CA LEU A 15 -2.55 0.87 -4.08
C LEU A 15 -1.76 0.31 -5.27
N CYS A 16 -1.04 -0.77 -5.08
CA CYS A 16 -0.24 -1.39 -6.14
C CYS A 16 -1.10 -1.92 -7.33
N TRP A 17 -2.40 -2.10 -7.16
CA TRP A 17 -3.31 -2.54 -8.22
C TRP A 17 -3.93 -1.39 -9.02
N LEU A 18 -3.63 -0.16 -8.66
CA LEU A 18 -4.26 1.03 -9.22
C LEU A 18 -3.28 1.75 -10.16
N PRO A 19 -3.61 1.90 -11.45
CA PRO A 19 -2.75 2.60 -12.40
C PRO A 19 -2.78 4.13 -12.24
N ASP A 20 -3.77 4.68 -11.52
CA ASP A 20 -4.01 6.12 -11.39
C ASP A 20 -4.34 6.47 -9.94
N ILE A 21 -3.32 6.97 -9.24
CA ILE A 21 -3.45 7.34 -7.82
C ILE A 21 -4.26 8.63 -7.63
N ASP A 22 -4.26 9.54 -8.60
CA ASP A 22 -5.03 10.78 -8.55
C ASP A 22 -6.54 10.47 -8.67
N LEU A 23 -6.89 9.56 -9.57
CA LEU A 23 -8.27 9.10 -9.72
C LEU A 23 -8.76 8.41 -8.44
N TRP A 24 -7.93 7.55 -7.83
CA TRP A 24 -8.25 6.93 -6.53
C TRP A 24 -8.51 7.98 -5.45
N ALA A 25 -7.64 8.97 -5.31
CA ALA A 25 -7.81 10.03 -4.32
C ALA A 25 -9.11 10.83 -4.55
N CYS A 26 -9.44 11.13 -5.82
CA CYS A 26 -10.70 11.77 -6.18
C CYS A 26 -11.93 10.91 -5.82
N VAL A 27 -11.85 9.59 -6.02
CA VAL A 27 -12.93 8.67 -5.63
C VAL A 27 -13.10 8.66 -4.11
N VAL A 28 -12.02 8.57 -3.35
CA VAL A 28 -12.03 8.64 -1.87
C VAL A 28 -12.68 9.94 -1.39
N ALA A 29 -12.22 11.09 -1.91
CA ALA A 29 -12.78 12.39 -1.54
C ALA A 29 -14.28 12.52 -1.84
N ARG A 30 -14.73 11.91 -2.95
CA ARG A 30 -16.15 11.90 -3.33
C ARG A 30 -17.00 11.00 -2.43
N LEU A 31 -16.46 9.87 -1.96
CA LEU A 31 -17.16 8.94 -1.08
C LEU A 31 -17.34 9.48 0.34
N LEU A 32 -16.41 10.26 0.85
CA LEU A 32 -16.47 10.82 2.19
C LEU A 32 -17.53 11.92 2.29
N ARG A 33 -18.30 11.95 3.37
CA ARG A 33 -19.09 13.14 3.73
C ARG A 33 -18.18 14.30 4.19
N PRO A 34 -18.65 15.54 4.21
CA PRO A 34 -17.94 16.63 4.85
C PRO A 34 -17.58 16.27 6.31
N GLY A 35 -16.30 16.37 6.67
CA GLY A 35 -15.76 15.95 7.96
C GLY A 35 -15.44 14.47 8.08
N GLY A 36 -15.77 13.64 7.09
CA GLY A 36 -15.39 12.23 7.04
C GLY A 36 -13.88 12.03 6.80
N ARG A 37 -13.37 10.87 7.14
CA ARG A 37 -11.94 10.54 7.11
C ARG A 37 -11.60 9.38 6.20
N LEU A 38 -10.46 9.48 5.52
CA LEU A 38 -9.72 8.34 4.99
C LEU A 38 -8.76 7.83 6.06
N VAL A 39 -8.68 6.52 6.19
CA VAL A 39 -7.54 5.83 6.80
C VAL A 39 -6.94 4.93 5.72
N LEU A 40 -5.74 5.26 5.27
CA LEU A 40 -4.92 4.42 4.42
C LEU A 40 -3.91 3.70 5.30
N ARG A 41 -3.80 2.39 5.14
CA ARG A 41 -2.71 1.58 5.65
C ARG A 41 -2.28 0.62 4.56
N ASP A 42 -1.08 0.81 4.01
CA ASP A 42 -0.58 -0.01 2.91
C ASP A 42 0.91 -0.33 3.11
N ASP A 43 1.43 -1.25 2.30
CA ASP A 43 2.86 -1.51 2.28
C ASP A 43 3.61 -0.26 1.84
N HIS A 44 4.76 -0.02 2.46
CA HIS A 44 5.53 1.19 2.15
C HIS A 44 6.12 1.08 0.74
N PRO A 45 6.06 2.13 -0.11
CA PRO A 45 6.58 2.09 -1.47
C PRO A 45 8.04 1.66 -1.58
N VAL A 46 8.90 2.04 -0.64
CA VAL A 46 10.30 1.59 -0.66
C VAL A 46 10.42 0.10 -0.30
N PHE A 47 9.56 -0.43 0.58
CA PHE A 47 9.48 -1.87 0.86
C PHE A 47 9.07 -2.65 -0.38
N MET A 48 8.15 -2.11 -1.18
CA MET A 48 7.75 -2.69 -2.46
C MET A 48 8.86 -2.62 -3.52
N ALA A 49 9.69 -1.58 -3.51
CA ALA A 49 10.79 -1.40 -4.46
C ALA A 49 11.99 -2.33 -4.22
N VAL A 50 12.13 -2.89 -3.01
CA VAL A 50 13.18 -3.88 -2.72
C VAL A 50 12.83 -5.21 -3.37
N GLY A 51 13.83 -5.88 -3.96
CA GLY A 51 13.67 -7.20 -4.59
C GLY A 51 13.37 -8.33 -3.60
N ASP A 52 12.85 -9.43 -4.12
CA ASP A 52 12.57 -10.64 -3.33
C ASP A 52 13.87 -11.45 -3.03
N ASP A 53 14.88 -11.39 -3.92
CA ASP A 53 16.18 -12.01 -3.68
C ASP A 53 17.03 -11.16 -2.75
N THR A 54 17.20 -11.63 -1.53
CA THR A 54 18.00 -10.99 -0.47
C THR A 54 19.35 -11.62 -0.23
N SER A 55 19.79 -12.55 -1.09
CA SER A 55 21.05 -13.31 -0.92
C SER A 55 22.30 -12.42 -0.89
N GLN A 56 22.25 -11.25 -1.50
CA GLN A 56 23.31 -10.25 -1.51
C GLN A 56 22.97 -9.00 -0.66
N GLY A 57 21.97 -9.10 0.21
CA GLY A 57 21.41 -7.99 0.99
C GLY A 57 20.21 -7.35 0.31
N LEU A 58 19.64 -6.34 0.98
CA LEU A 58 18.51 -5.59 0.43
C LEU A 58 18.99 -4.65 -0.67
N SER A 59 18.37 -4.72 -1.83
CA SER A 59 18.65 -3.85 -2.97
C SER A 59 17.36 -3.45 -3.70
N LEU A 60 17.34 -2.26 -4.29
CA LEU A 60 16.21 -1.82 -5.11
C LEU A 60 16.24 -2.53 -6.46
N HIS A 61 15.13 -3.16 -6.81
CA HIS A 61 14.93 -3.87 -8.08
C HIS A 61 13.77 -3.27 -8.87
N GLU A 62 12.74 -2.82 -8.15
CA GLU A 62 11.56 -2.26 -8.77
C GLU A 62 11.55 -0.72 -8.68
N PRO A 63 10.88 -0.04 -9.62
CA PRO A 63 10.76 1.42 -9.56
C PRO A 63 10.07 1.87 -8.26
N TYR A 64 10.62 2.90 -7.62
CA TYR A 64 9.98 3.55 -6.48
C TYR A 64 8.88 4.53 -6.91
N PHE A 65 9.10 5.23 -8.03
CA PHE A 65 8.13 6.16 -8.60
C PHE A 65 7.22 5.44 -9.57
N GLN A 66 5.97 5.90 -9.67
CA GLN A 66 5.03 5.36 -10.63
C GLN A 66 5.59 5.42 -12.05
N GLN A 67 5.43 4.33 -12.78
CA GLN A 67 5.77 4.23 -14.19
C GLN A 67 4.47 4.22 -15.02
N GLU A 68 4.57 4.64 -16.29
CA GLU A 68 3.46 4.54 -17.24
C GLU A 68 3.08 3.07 -17.47
N GLU A 69 4.09 2.22 -17.70
CA GLU A 69 3.91 0.79 -17.87
C GLU A 69 3.93 0.07 -16.51
N PRO A 70 3.05 -0.92 -16.30
CA PRO A 70 3.03 -1.69 -15.06
C PRO A 70 4.21 -2.65 -14.94
N MET A 71 4.61 -2.95 -13.74
CA MET A 71 5.34 -4.18 -13.43
C MET A 71 4.41 -5.37 -13.69
N THR A 72 4.86 -6.33 -14.48
CA THR A 72 4.05 -7.50 -14.85
C THR A 72 4.62 -8.76 -14.21
N TRP A 73 3.76 -9.48 -13.51
CA TRP A 73 4.09 -10.72 -12.82
C TRP A 73 3.30 -11.88 -13.45
N GLU A 74 3.95 -13.02 -13.58
CA GLU A 74 3.29 -14.28 -13.90
C GLU A 74 3.57 -15.25 -12.74
N LYS A 75 2.57 -15.47 -11.88
CA LYS A 75 2.68 -16.36 -10.72
C LYS A 75 1.53 -17.36 -10.74
N GLU A 76 1.87 -18.64 -10.72
CA GLU A 76 0.90 -19.74 -10.62
C GLU A 76 0.39 -19.94 -9.19
N ASP A 77 1.07 -19.31 -8.21
CA ASP A 77 0.78 -19.45 -6.79
C ASP A 77 -0.25 -18.42 -6.31
N SER A 78 -1.08 -18.85 -5.37
CA SER A 78 -2.00 -17.99 -4.60
C SER A 78 -1.48 -17.81 -3.19
N TYR A 79 -1.80 -16.67 -2.56
CA TYR A 79 -1.58 -16.46 -1.13
C TYR A 79 -2.39 -17.41 -0.23
N VAL A 80 -3.35 -18.09 -0.78
CA VAL A 80 -4.21 -19.06 -0.09
C VAL A 80 -3.86 -20.45 -0.59
N GLU A 81 -3.58 -21.37 0.33
CA GLU A 81 -3.43 -22.78 0.00
C GLU A 81 -4.71 -23.27 -0.68
N ALA A 82 -4.56 -23.80 -1.87
CA ALA A 82 -5.70 -24.34 -2.60
C ALA A 82 -6.22 -25.60 -1.90
N PRO A 83 -7.54 -25.77 -1.72
CA PRO A 83 -8.10 -27.01 -1.24
C PRO A 83 -7.68 -28.19 -2.12
N GLU A 84 -7.55 -29.38 -1.53
CA GLU A 84 -7.24 -30.59 -2.28
C GLU A 84 -8.25 -30.80 -3.41
N GLY A 85 -7.77 -30.92 -4.65
CA GLY A 85 -8.62 -31.06 -5.84
C GLY A 85 -9.15 -29.73 -6.44
N ALA A 86 -8.67 -28.58 -5.97
CA ALA A 86 -9.00 -27.30 -6.59
C ALA A 86 -8.51 -27.24 -8.05
N ALA A 87 -9.29 -26.58 -8.91
CA ALA A 87 -8.87 -26.33 -10.28
C ALA A 87 -7.65 -25.40 -10.30
N PRO A 88 -6.67 -25.61 -11.23
CA PRO A 88 -5.51 -24.76 -11.34
C PRO A 88 -5.91 -23.32 -11.71
N ILE A 89 -5.13 -22.34 -11.22
CA ILE A 89 -5.29 -20.94 -11.61
C ILE A 89 -4.90 -20.82 -13.09
N THR A 90 -5.80 -20.31 -13.91
CA THR A 90 -5.59 -20.17 -15.37
C THR A 90 -5.20 -18.76 -15.79
N HIS A 91 -5.44 -17.74 -14.94
CA HIS A 91 -5.07 -16.36 -15.18
C HIS A 91 -3.99 -15.95 -14.18
N THR A 92 -2.74 -16.17 -14.55
CA THR A 92 -1.55 -16.02 -13.70
C THR A 92 -0.88 -14.66 -13.83
N ARG A 93 -1.26 -13.89 -14.86
CA ARG A 93 -0.67 -12.58 -15.14
C ARG A 93 -1.36 -11.49 -14.32
N SER A 94 -0.56 -10.72 -13.61
CA SER A 94 -1.01 -9.53 -12.85
C SER A 94 -0.15 -8.32 -13.21
N HIS A 95 -0.73 -7.13 -13.03
CA HIS A 95 -0.09 -5.85 -13.28
C HIS A 95 -0.11 -5.02 -12.01
N GLN A 96 1.02 -4.43 -11.67
CA GLN A 96 1.17 -3.63 -10.45
C GLN A 96 1.93 -2.33 -10.75
N TRP A 97 1.63 -1.31 -9.99
CA TRP A 97 2.33 -0.01 -10.00
C TRP A 97 2.81 0.30 -8.60
N ASN A 98 4.01 0.85 -8.48
CA ASN A 98 4.44 1.44 -7.24
C ASN A 98 4.13 2.94 -7.26
N HIS A 99 3.73 3.49 -6.12
CA HIS A 99 3.42 4.91 -5.99
C HIS A 99 4.26 5.48 -4.86
N ALA A 100 5.16 6.41 -5.17
CA ALA A 100 5.99 7.05 -4.16
C ALA A 100 5.13 7.74 -3.08
N VAL A 101 5.65 7.82 -1.85
CA VAL A 101 4.95 8.51 -0.74
C VAL A 101 4.53 9.93 -1.16
N GLY A 102 5.43 10.66 -1.84
CA GLY A 102 5.13 12.01 -2.34
C GLY A 102 3.97 12.05 -3.33
N GLU A 103 3.86 11.06 -4.22
CA GLU A 103 2.75 10.93 -5.19
C GLU A 103 1.43 10.68 -4.47
N ILE A 104 1.41 9.73 -3.52
CA ILE A 104 0.22 9.41 -2.70
C ILE A 104 -0.28 10.65 -1.95
N LEU A 105 0.62 11.34 -1.25
CA LEU A 105 0.25 12.52 -0.45
C LEU A 105 -0.22 13.68 -1.34
N THR A 106 0.44 13.89 -2.49
CA THR A 106 0.08 14.93 -3.45
C THR A 106 -1.28 14.67 -4.06
N ALA A 107 -1.60 13.41 -4.41
CA ALA A 107 -2.89 13.01 -4.93
C ALA A 107 -4.03 13.30 -3.92
N LEU A 108 -3.83 12.97 -2.63
CA LEU A 108 -4.80 13.26 -1.58
C LEU A 108 -5.02 14.76 -1.39
N LEU A 109 -3.94 15.56 -1.39
CA LEU A 109 -4.02 17.02 -1.31
C LEU A 109 -4.70 17.61 -2.56
N GLY A 110 -4.37 17.11 -3.75
CA GLY A 110 -4.98 17.50 -5.02
C GLY A 110 -6.48 17.21 -5.09
N ALA A 111 -6.92 16.13 -4.44
CA ALA A 111 -8.35 15.80 -4.28
C ALA A 111 -9.07 16.66 -3.23
N GLY A 112 -8.39 17.63 -2.60
CA GLY A 112 -8.95 18.55 -1.61
C GLY A 112 -9.09 17.97 -0.20
N LEU A 113 -8.40 16.87 0.10
CA LEU A 113 -8.31 16.30 1.44
C LEU A 113 -7.25 17.04 2.27
N VAL A 114 -7.44 17.09 3.58
CA VAL A 114 -6.48 17.62 4.55
C VAL A 114 -5.81 16.46 5.25
N LEU A 115 -4.49 16.39 5.18
CA LEU A 115 -3.71 15.37 5.90
C LEU A 115 -3.76 15.68 7.40
N GLU A 116 -4.13 14.69 8.21
CA GLU A 116 -4.17 14.78 9.68
C GLU A 116 -3.01 13.99 10.31
N GLU A 117 -2.59 12.88 9.67
CA GLU A 117 -1.48 12.06 10.13
C GLU A 117 -0.77 11.42 8.92
N VAL A 118 0.55 11.35 9.00
CA VAL A 118 1.39 10.52 8.14
C VAL A 118 2.39 9.82 9.05
N SER A 119 2.37 8.50 9.06
CA SER A 119 3.29 7.70 9.86
C SER A 119 3.80 6.49 9.08
N GLU A 120 4.99 6.03 9.46
CA GLU A 120 5.66 4.90 8.86
C GLU A 120 5.92 3.85 9.93
N ALA A 121 5.66 2.57 9.64
CA ALA A 121 5.82 1.50 10.59
C ALA A 121 7.00 0.57 10.24
N ARG A 122 7.62 0.03 11.30
CA ARG A 122 8.70 -0.98 11.22
C ARG A 122 8.17 -2.42 11.22
N VAL A 123 6.89 -2.59 10.96
CA VAL A 123 6.18 -3.89 10.98
C VAL A 123 5.40 -4.00 9.69
N SER A 124 5.53 -5.14 9.02
CA SER A 124 4.73 -5.50 7.85
C SER A 124 3.68 -6.54 8.23
N ALA A 125 2.53 -6.54 7.57
CA ALA A 125 1.60 -7.67 7.62
C ALA A 125 2.06 -8.83 6.74
N TRP A 126 2.99 -8.60 5.83
CA TRP A 126 3.50 -9.58 4.89
C TRP A 126 4.85 -10.14 5.34
N TYR A 127 4.96 -11.47 5.41
CA TYR A 127 6.21 -12.21 5.70
C TYR A 127 7.04 -12.36 4.41
N ARG A 128 7.51 -11.23 3.89
CA ARG A 128 8.12 -11.18 2.55
C ARG A 128 9.47 -11.88 2.48
N TRP A 129 10.32 -11.70 3.48
CA TRP A 129 11.68 -12.26 3.54
C TRP A 129 11.86 -13.14 4.78
N PRO A 130 11.53 -14.44 4.70
CA PRO A 130 11.59 -15.34 5.85
C PRO A 130 12.96 -15.41 6.53
N ASP A 131 14.04 -15.29 5.76
CA ASP A 131 15.41 -15.33 6.29
C ASP A 131 15.81 -14.05 7.03
N LEU A 132 15.12 -12.95 6.82
CA LEU A 132 15.43 -11.65 7.42
C LEU A 132 14.39 -11.17 8.43
N MET A 133 13.22 -11.79 8.47
CA MET A 133 12.10 -11.33 9.27
C MET A 133 11.69 -12.35 10.32
N GLU A 134 11.14 -11.87 11.41
CA GLU A 134 10.57 -12.67 12.51
C GLU A 134 9.12 -12.24 12.78
N PRO A 135 8.24 -13.18 13.20
CA PRO A 135 6.90 -12.84 13.64
C PRO A 135 6.93 -12.02 14.95
N ARG A 136 5.96 -11.11 15.08
CA ARG A 136 5.69 -10.34 16.29
C ARG A 136 4.21 -9.99 16.39
N GLU A 137 3.79 -9.42 17.50
CA GLU A 137 2.44 -8.86 17.61
C GLU A 137 2.21 -7.81 16.50
N GLY A 138 1.15 -7.98 15.74
CA GLY A 138 0.76 -7.11 14.64
C GLY A 138 1.43 -7.37 13.30
N GLY A 139 2.24 -8.44 13.15
CA GLY A 139 2.84 -8.84 11.87
C GLY A 139 4.29 -9.33 11.97
N TYR A 140 5.14 -8.84 11.08
CA TYR A 140 6.54 -9.26 10.92
C TYR A 140 7.45 -8.05 10.95
N ARG A 141 8.65 -8.21 11.48
CA ARG A 141 9.71 -7.18 11.49
C ARG A 141 11.05 -7.80 11.15
N PHE A 142 12.05 -7.00 10.85
CA PHE A 142 13.42 -7.50 10.71
C PHE A 142 13.93 -8.12 12.01
N THR A 143 14.57 -9.29 11.88
CA THR A 143 15.23 -10.02 12.99
C THR A 143 16.40 -9.20 13.52
N ASP A 144 17.25 -8.69 12.61
CA ASP A 144 18.39 -7.85 12.98
C ASP A 144 17.92 -6.46 13.47
N PRO A 145 18.24 -6.09 14.72
CA PRO A 145 17.91 -4.77 15.25
C PRO A 145 18.45 -3.60 14.42
N ALA A 146 19.62 -3.76 13.78
CA ALA A 146 20.21 -2.70 12.96
C ALA A 146 19.36 -2.42 11.71
N MET A 147 18.69 -3.41 11.16
CA MET A 147 17.83 -3.27 9.98
C MET A 147 16.48 -2.63 10.29
N ARG A 148 16.01 -2.69 11.55
CA ARG A 148 14.68 -2.20 11.95
C ARG A 148 14.47 -0.70 11.73
N ASP A 149 15.54 0.07 11.77
CA ASP A 149 15.52 1.54 11.60
C ASP A 149 15.97 1.99 10.20
N MET A 150 16.32 1.04 9.32
CA MET A 150 16.84 1.35 7.98
C MET A 150 15.75 1.44 6.91
N LEU A 151 14.64 0.70 7.08
CA LEU A 151 13.62 0.56 6.07
C LEU A 151 12.22 0.60 6.70
N PRO A 152 11.37 1.56 6.33
CA PRO A 152 9.96 1.53 6.69
C PRO A 152 9.25 0.41 5.92
N LEU A 153 8.37 -0.31 6.59
CA LEU A 153 7.66 -1.46 6.03
C LEU A 153 6.20 -1.15 5.67
N GLN A 154 5.57 -0.22 6.38
CA GLN A 154 4.21 0.24 6.09
C GLN A 154 4.10 1.74 6.14
N LEU A 155 3.17 2.26 5.34
CA LEU A 155 2.73 3.65 5.34
C LEU A 155 1.31 3.73 5.90
N VAL A 156 1.09 4.66 6.82
CA VAL A 156 -0.24 4.99 7.33
C VAL A 156 -0.51 6.48 7.07
N VAL A 157 -1.66 6.77 6.47
CA VAL A 157 -2.10 8.15 6.23
C VAL A 157 -3.52 8.31 6.71
N VAL A 158 -3.76 9.34 7.53
CA VAL A 158 -5.11 9.79 7.87
C VAL A 158 -5.35 11.13 7.20
N ALA A 159 -6.42 11.20 6.41
CA ALA A 159 -6.81 12.43 5.74
C ALA A 159 -8.30 12.69 5.93
N ARG A 160 -8.69 13.96 6.01
CA ARG A 160 -10.06 14.37 6.26
C ARG A 160 -10.62 15.18 5.09
N ARG A 161 -11.86 14.91 4.70
CA ARG A 161 -12.59 15.82 3.82
C ARG A 161 -12.99 17.07 4.60
N PRO A 162 -12.61 18.29 4.17
CA PRO A 162 -13.04 19.52 4.83
C PRO A 162 -14.56 19.58 4.98
N GLY A 163 -15.02 20.13 6.09
CA GLY A 163 -16.42 20.53 6.23
C GLY A 163 -16.69 21.68 5.26
N GLY A 164 -17.78 21.62 4.51
CA GLY A 164 -18.23 22.80 3.80
C GLY A 164 -18.42 23.94 4.79
N SER A 165 -17.83 25.09 4.54
CA SER A 165 -18.22 26.30 5.23
C SER A 165 -19.72 26.45 5.02
N ARG A 166 -20.54 26.37 6.08
CA ARG A 166 -21.92 26.86 5.98
C ARG A 166 -21.83 28.34 5.61
N PRO A 167 -22.52 28.77 4.56
CA PRO A 167 -22.63 30.21 4.26
C PRO A 167 -23.27 30.95 5.41
#